data_8aeaaa4a5e2fed12ca85424c3fd427e2
#
_entry.id   8aeaaa4a5e2fed12ca85424c3fd427e2
#
_cell.length_a   1.000
_cell.length_b   1.000
_cell.length_c   1.000
_cell.angle_alpha   90.00
_cell.angle_beta   90.00
_cell.angle_gamma   90.00
#
_symmetry.space_group_name_H-M   'P 1'
#
loop_
_entity.id
_entity.type
_entity.pdbx_description
1 polymer ?
#
loop_
_entity_poly.entity_id
_entity_poly.type
_entity_poly.pdbx_seq_one_letter_code
_entity_poly.pdbx_strand_id
1 'polypeptide(L)'
;SLERYGKEAGEFGRHLRNSIDWEKECFYQNNHRCAFLNEENLCDLYKALGPDALCDTCKSYPRHTEEYEGLRELSLSLSCPEAAKIILSCKEPVRFLEEETDEEDDFEEFDFMMFSQLEDTRDVLFSILQNRSISLTLRMEVCEQLAESYQICMEEQREFDIDDLLRECKRYQKESHLQEFVLKCLAGKGVNAASLHQWERQKEELQ
;
A
#
# COMPACT_ATOMS: atom_id res chain seq x y z
N SER A 1 12.90 -20.13 -14.93
CA SER A 1 13.95 -20.13 -13.89
C SER A 1 14.11 -21.49 -13.21
N LEU A 2 13.05 -22.21 -12.85
CA LEU A 2 13.10 -23.52 -12.16
C LEU A 2 13.88 -24.60 -12.92
N GLU A 3 13.72 -24.69 -14.24
CA GLU A 3 14.48 -25.64 -15.07
C GLU A 3 16.01 -25.38 -15.00
N ARG A 4 16.41 -24.12 -14.89
CA ARG A 4 17.80 -23.75 -14.73
C ARG A 4 18.35 -24.21 -13.39
N TYR A 5 17.59 -24.04 -12.30
CA TYR A 5 18.00 -24.47 -10.95
C TYR A 5 18.19 -25.99 -10.87
N GLY A 6 17.33 -26.75 -11.56
CA GLY A 6 17.45 -28.21 -11.60
C GLY A 6 18.72 -28.74 -12.25
N LYS A 7 19.36 -27.93 -13.13
CA LYS A 7 20.58 -28.30 -13.86
C LYS A 7 21.88 -27.95 -13.12
N GLU A 8 21.80 -27.14 -12.06
CA GLU A 8 22.99 -26.77 -11.29
C GLU A 8 23.60 -27.95 -10.55
N ALA A 9 24.92 -28.06 -10.62
CA ALA A 9 25.68 -29.17 -10.05
C ALA A 9 26.41 -28.76 -8.75
N GLY A 10 27.01 -29.72 -8.08
CA GLY A 10 27.83 -29.51 -6.89
C GLY A 10 27.02 -29.25 -5.62
N GLU A 11 27.66 -28.65 -4.64
CA GLU A 11 27.10 -28.39 -3.30
C GLU A 11 25.98 -27.34 -3.38
N PHE A 12 26.19 -26.28 -4.14
CA PHE A 12 25.20 -25.24 -4.36
C PHE A 12 23.95 -25.77 -5.09
N GLY A 13 24.12 -26.63 -6.08
CA GLY A 13 22.99 -27.29 -6.76
C GLY A 13 22.18 -28.19 -5.83
N ARG A 14 22.82 -28.84 -4.84
CA ARG A 14 22.09 -29.59 -3.80
C ARG A 14 21.31 -28.64 -2.88
N HIS A 15 21.91 -27.53 -2.48
CA HIS A 15 21.25 -26.50 -1.68
C HIS A 15 20.03 -25.95 -2.42
N LEU A 16 20.14 -25.59 -3.70
CA LEU A 16 19.03 -25.16 -4.54
C LEU A 16 17.86 -26.16 -4.51
N ARG A 17 18.11 -27.42 -4.84
CA ARG A 17 17.05 -28.44 -4.88
C ARG A 17 16.37 -28.65 -3.54
N ASN A 18 17.10 -28.56 -2.44
CA ASN A 18 16.55 -28.73 -1.09
C ASN A 18 15.84 -27.46 -0.55
N SER A 19 16.03 -26.32 -1.19
CA SER A 19 15.49 -25.04 -0.77
C SER A 19 14.26 -24.60 -1.60
N ILE A 20 13.83 -25.44 -2.51
CA ILE A 20 12.68 -25.20 -3.39
C ILE A 20 11.59 -26.26 -3.13
N ASP A 21 10.38 -25.80 -2.92
CA ASP A 21 9.17 -26.60 -3.01
C ASP A 21 8.79 -26.69 -4.50
N TRP A 22 9.11 -27.81 -5.12
CA TRP A 22 8.91 -28.02 -6.56
C TRP A 22 7.44 -28.21 -6.95
N GLU A 23 6.59 -28.59 -5.99
CA GLU A 23 5.14 -28.74 -6.22
C GLU A 23 4.44 -27.38 -6.18
N LYS A 24 4.86 -26.52 -5.26
CA LYS A 24 4.30 -25.18 -5.10
C LYS A 24 5.06 -24.11 -5.86
N GLU A 25 6.15 -24.47 -6.52
CA GLU A 25 7.02 -23.57 -7.28
C GLU A 25 7.54 -22.36 -6.47
N CYS A 26 7.80 -22.57 -5.17
CA CYS A 26 8.25 -21.50 -4.27
C CYS A 26 9.50 -21.85 -3.48
N PHE A 27 10.20 -20.85 -2.98
CA PHE A 27 11.34 -21.05 -2.10
C PHE A 27 10.88 -21.32 -0.67
N TYR A 28 11.53 -22.30 0.00
CA TYR A 28 11.28 -22.53 1.41
C TYR A 28 11.65 -21.30 2.25
N GLN A 29 10.85 -21.08 3.28
CA GLN A 29 11.10 -20.07 4.28
C GLN A 29 11.21 -20.72 5.66
N ASN A 30 12.29 -20.45 6.36
CA ASN A 30 12.51 -20.89 7.72
C ASN A 30 12.36 -19.70 8.67
N ASN A 31 11.36 -19.72 9.54
CA ASN A 31 11.06 -18.61 10.46
C ASN A 31 10.93 -17.26 9.71
N HIS A 32 10.13 -17.21 8.65
CA HIS A 32 9.93 -16.04 7.78
C HIS A 32 11.20 -15.54 7.08
N ARG A 33 12.23 -16.38 7.00
CA ARG A 33 13.48 -16.06 6.33
C ARG A 33 13.66 -16.97 5.11
N CYS A 34 13.95 -16.38 3.96
CA CYS A 34 14.23 -17.13 2.73
C CYS A 34 15.41 -18.08 2.90
N ALA A 35 15.29 -19.31 2.40
CA ALA A 35 16.34 -20.32 2.48
C ALA A 35 17.66 -19.94 1.75
N PHE A 36 17.61 -18.98 0.84
CA PHE A 36 18.79 -18.45 0.13
C PHE A 36 19.41 -17.21 0.79
N LEU A 37 18.90 -16.77 1.93
CA LEU A 37 19.45 -15.63 2.64
C LEU A 37 20.51 -16.11 3.63
N ASN A 38 21.77 -15.74 3.42
CA ASN A 38 22.88 -16.14 4.27
C ASN A 38 22.95 -15.34 5.60
N GLU A 39 23.96 -15.61 6.42
CA GLU A 39 24.16 -14.96 7.71
C GLU A 39 24.43 -13.44 7.60
N GLU A 40 24.97 -13.00 6.46
CA GLU A 40 25.21 -11.58 6.14
C GLU A 40 23.97 -10.85 5.60
N ASN A 41 22.80 -11.52 5.54
CA ASN A 41 21.56 -11.04 4.90
C ASN A 41 21.70 -10.78 3.38
N LEU A 42 22.59 -11.52 2.73
CA LEU A 42 22.77 -11.49 1.28
C LEU A 42 22.19 -12.76 0.65
N CYS A 43 21.71 -12.63 -0.59
CA CYS A 43 21.15 -13.75 -1.34
C CYS A 43 22.25 -14.60 -1.99
N ASP A 44 22.39 -15.85 -1.56
CA ASP A 44 23.37 -16.79 -2.12
C ASP A 44 23.04 -17.17 -3.57
N LEU A 45 21.75 -17.19 -3.94
CA LEU A 45 21.33 -17.40 -5.33
C LEU A 45 21.84 -16.28 -6.24
N TYR A 46 21.70 -15.02 -5.81
CA TYR A 46 22.23 -13.87 -6.52
C TYR A 46 23.78 -13.91 -6.62
N LYS A 47 24.44 -14.22 -5.52
CA LYS A 47 25.93 -14.31 -5.46
C LYS A 47 26.47 -15.39 -6.39
N ALA A 48 25.81 -16.54 -6.46
CA ALA A 48 26.29 -17.68 -7.23
C ALA A 48 25.95 -17.62 -8.71
N LEU A 49 24.73 -17.17 -9.06
CA LEU A 49 24.20 -17.27 -10.43
C LEU A 49 23.84 -15.91 -11.07
N GLY A 50 23.96 -14.82 -10.31
CA GLY A 50 23.70 -13.47 -10.77
C GLY A 50 22.19 -13.10 -10.81
N PRO A 51 21.88 -11.86 -11.25
CA PRO A 51 20.52 -11.30 -11.22
C PRO A 51 19.53 -12.08 -12.10
N ASP A 52 19.98 -12.62 -13.23
CA ASP A 52 19.12 -13.35 -14.16
C ASP A 52 18.58 -14.67 -13.59
N ALA A 53 19.22 -15.19 -12.54
CA ALA A 53 18.77 -16.38 -11.85
C ALA A 53 17.69 -16.13 -10.79
N LEU A 54 17.39 -14.90 -10.47
CA LEU A 54 16.34 -14.58 -9.51
C LEU A 54 14.96 -14.94 -10.07
N CYS A 55 14.02 -15.33 -9.19
CA CYS A 55 12.62 -15.45 -9.57
C CYS A 55 12.00 -14.06 -9.79
N ASP A 56 10.83 -14.02 -10.43
CA ASP A 56 10.22 -12.76 -10.85
C ASP A 56 9.90 -11.86 -9.65
N THR A 57 9.40 -12.43 -8.56
CA THR A 57 9.19 -11.71 -7.29
C THR A 57 10.47 -11.03 -6.78
N CYS A 58 11.61 -11.76 -6.82
CA CYS A 58 12.89 -11.20 -6.36
C CYS A 58 13.47 -10.16 -7.33
N LYS A 59 13.16 -10.27 -8.63
CA LYS A 59 13.58 -9.29 -9.64
C LYS A 59 12.77 -7.99 -9.55
N SER A 60 11.48 -8.10 -9.30
CA SER A 60 10.59 -6.94 -9.17
C SER A 60 10.77 -6.23 -7.84
N TYR A 61 11.04 -6.95 -6.73
CA TYR A 61 11.22 -6.34 -5.41
C TYR A 61 12.37 -5.30 -5.40
N PRO A 62 12.21 -4.13 -4.81
CA PRO A 62 11.09 -3.65 -4.01
C PRO A 62 9.99 -2.91 -4.80
N ARG A 63 9.98 -3.03 -6.13
CA ARG A 63 8.97 -2.42 -6.97
C ARG A 63 7.67 -3.19 -6.83
N HIS A 64 6.59 -2.45 -6.75
CA HIS A 64 5.24 -2.95 -6.75
C HIS A 64 4.52 -2.35 -7.96
N THR A 65 3.90 -3.20 -8.75
CA THR A 65 3.18 -2.81 -9.96
C THR A 65 1.74 -3.26 -9.79
N GLU A 66 0.81 -2.34 -9.92
CA GLU A 66 -0.61 -2.60 -10.04
C GLU A 66 -1.04 -2.25 -11.46
N GLU A 67 -1.81 -3.12 -12.07
CA GLU A 67 -2.31 -2.96 -13.42
C GLU A 67 -3.83 -2.92 -13.38
N TYR A 68 -4.37 -1.85 -13.91
CA TYR A 68 -5.78 -1.62 -14.14
C TYR A 68 -5.94 -1.37 -15.64
N GLU A 69 -7.16 -1.51 -16.14
CA GLU A 69 -7.43 -1.17 -17.55
C GLU A 69 -7.05 0.29 -17.83
N GLY A 70 -6.12 0.48 -18.75
CA GLY A 70 -5.63 1.82 -19.14
C GLY A 70 -4.69 2.51 -18.14
N LEU A 71 -4.37 1.87 -17.01
CA LEU A 71 -3.48 2.45 -16.00
C LEU A 71 -2.54 1.41 -15.41
N ARG A 72 -1.24 1.73 -15.36
CA ARG A 72 -0.23 0.97 -14.62
C ARG A 72 0.41 1.83 -13.56
N GLU A 73 0.24 1.47 -12.31
CA GLU A 73 0.83 2.17 -11.18
C GLU A 73 2.10 1.49 -10.68
N LEU A 74 3.15 2.28 -10.50
CA LEU A 74 4.44 1.82 -9.99
C LEU A 74 4.71 2.45 -8.63
N SER A 75 4.99 1.62 -7.64
CA SER A 75 5.36 2.08 -6.30
C SER A 75 6.53 1.29 -5.72
N LEU A 76 7.00 1.69 -4.53
CA LEU A 76 8.08 1.02 -3.81
C LEU A 76 7.60 0.53 -2.46
N SER A 77 7.92 -0.73 -2.14
CA SER A 77 7.61 -1.33 -0.85
C SER A 77 8.49 -0.75 0.27
N LEU A 78 7.87 -0.28 1.35
CA LEU A 78 8.55 0.13 2.58
C LEU A 78 9.26 -1.01 3.32
N SER A 79 9.02 -2.27 2.95
CA SER A 79 9.73 -3.42 3.52
C SER A 79 11.19 -3.48 3.07
N CYS A 80 11.58 -2.77 2.01
CA CYS A 80 12.97 -2.59 1.62
C CYS A 80 13.60 -1.43 2.41
N PRO A 81 14.68 -1.66 3.19
CA PRO A 81 15.29 -0.59 3.98
C PRO A 81 15.77 0.61 3.14
N GLU A 82 16.28 0.38 1.93
CA GLU A 82 16.72 1.47 1.05
C GLU A 82 15.54 2.24 0.44
N ALA A 83 14.48 1.56 0.03
CA ALA A 83 13.26 2.21 -0.42
C ALA A 83 12.62 3.04 0.72
N ALA A 84 12.51 2.46 1.92
CA ALA A 84 12.02 3.15 3.10
C ALA A 84 12.83 4.41 3.43
N LYS A 85 14.16 4.32 3.35
CA LYS A 85 15.07 5.44 3.59
C LYS A 85 14.86 6.58 2.57
N ILE A 86 14.71 6.25 1.28
CA ILE A 86 14.43 7.22 0.23
C ILE A 86 13.08 7.90 0.50
N ILE A 87 12.02 7.11 0.70
CA ILE A 87 10.65 7.60 0.90
C ILE A 87 10.57 8.49 2.16
N LEU A 88 11.10 8.02 3.29
CA LEU A 88 11.04 8.75 4.57
C LEU A 88 11.94 9.99 4.60
N SER A 89 12.98 10.05 3.77
CA SER A 89 13.83 11.25 3.66
C SER A 89 13.23 12.33 2.75
N CYS A 90 12.22 12.00 1.95
CA CYS A 90 11.55 12.95 1.08
C CYS A 90 10.78 13.99 1.92
N LYS A 91 11.06 15.27 1.68
CA LYS A 91 10.41 16.39 2.37
C LYS A 91 9.28 17.01 1.56
N GLU A 92 9.30 16.78 0.27
CA GLU A 92 8.27 17.24 -0.64
C GLU A 92 7.01 16.39 -0.52
N PRO A 93 5.83 16.96 -0.80
CA PRO A 93 4.60 16.19 -0.93
C PRO A 93 4.73 15.10 -2.00
N VAL A 94 4.09 13.96 -1.76
CA VAL A 94 3.99 12.91 -2.77
C VAL A 94 3.24 13.44 -3.99
N ARG A 95 3.75 13.13 -5.17
CA ARG A 95 3.11 13.46 -6.45
C ARG A 95 3.14 12.22 -7.32
N PHE A 96 2.08 12.00 -8.04
CA PHE A 96 2.05 11.03 -9.12
C PHE A 96 2.66 11.67 -10.37
N LEU A 97 3.51 10.92 -11.05
CA LEU A 97 4.04 11.27 -12.36
C LEU A 97 3.30 10.40 -13.37
N GLU A 98 2.67 11.03 -14.33
CA GLU A 98 1.90 10.37 -15.37
C GLU A 98 2.69 10.37 -16.67
N GLU A 99 2.77 9.21 -17.30
CA GLU A 99 3.36 9.03 -18.63
C GLU A 99 2.35 8.29 -19.51
N GLU A 100 2.04 8.85 -20.66
CA GLU A 100 1.19 8.18 -21.66
C GLU A 100 1.99 7.08 -22.36
N THR A 101 1.36 5.92 -22.56
CA THR A 101 1.93 4.81 -23.32
C THR A 101 1.04 4.49 -24.52
N ASP A 102 1.65 3.96 -25.59
CA ASP A 102 0.92 3.52 -26.80
C ASP A 102 0.42 2.06 -26.67
N GLU A 103 0.34 1.49 -25.46
CA GLU A 103 -0.17 0.14 -25.23
C GLU A 103 -1.68 0.12 -25.46
N GLU A 104 -2.16 -0.91 -26.18
CA GLU A 104 -3.58 -1.13 -26.39
C GLU A 104 -4.19 -1.73 -25.11
N ASP A 105 -5.28 -1.12 -24.63
CA ASP A 105 -6.00 -1.56 -23.45
C ASP A 105 -7.14 -2.50 -23.83
N ASP A 106 -7.38 -3.51 -23.01
CA ASP A 106 -8.56 -4.38 -23.09
C ASP A 106 -9.55 -3.98 -22.00
N PHE A 107 -10.66 -3.38 -22.40
CA PHE A 107 -11.68 -2.84 -21.50
C PHE A 107 -12.85 -3.80 -21.27
N GLU A 108 -12.70 -5.10 -21.54
CA GLU A 108 -13.74 -6.07 -21.26
C GLU A 108 -13.95 -6.21 -19.74
N GLU A 109 -15.20 -5.96 -19.28
CA GLU A 109 -15.64 -6.10 -17.87
C GLU A 109 -15.08 -5.06 -16.86
N PHE A 110 -14.50 -3.95 -17.30
CA PHE A 110 -13.97 -2.92 -16.40
C PHE A 110 -15.05 -1.92 -15.92
N ASP A 111 -15.21 -1.76 -14.62
CA ASP A 111 -16.14 -0.78 -14.02
C ASP A 111 -15.48 0.59 -13.86
N PHE A 112 -15.56 1.40 -14.92
CA PHE A 112 -15.01 2.75 -14.94
C PHE A 112 -15.60 3.68 -13.87
N MET A 113 -16.88 3.53 -13.52
CA MET A 113 -17.48 4.38 -12.50
C MET A 113 -16.90 4.07 -11.13
N MET A 114 -16.80 2.81 -10.79
CA MET A 114 -16.17 2.39 -9.54
C MET A 114 -14.72 2.82 -9.48
N PHE A 115 -13.98 2.65 -10.56
CA PHE A 115 -12.56 3.02 -10.62
C PHE A 115 -12.37 4.52 -10.45
N SER A 116 -13.13 5.36 -11.15
CA SER A 116 -13.08 6.82 -10.99
C SER A 116 -13.39 7.25 -9.56
N GLN A 117 -14.39 6.65 -8.91
CA GLN A 117 -14.68 6.94 -7.50
C GLN A 117 -13.54 6.53 -6.56
N LEU A 118 -12.84 5.43 -6.85
CA LEU A 118 -11.65 5.02 -6.09
C LEU A 118 -10.51 6.03 -6.25
N GLU A 119 -10.26 6.51 -7.47
CA GLU A 119 -9.24 7.54 -7.72
C GLU A 119 -9.55 8.84 -6.97
N ASP A 120 -10.78 9.34 -7.09
CA ASP A 120 -11.24 10.54 -6.39
C ASP A 120 -11.10 10.38 -4.86
N THR A 121 -11.49 9.22 -4.33
CA THR A 121 -11.34 8.90 -2.90
C THR A 121 -9.88 8.89 -2.48
N ARG A 122 -9.01 8.30 -3.29
CA ARG A 122 -7.57 8.27 -3.07
C ARG A 122 -6.98 9.68 -3.00
N ASP A 123 -7.35 10.56 -3.90
CA ASP A 123 -6.88 11.94 -3.93
C ASP A 123 -7.28 12.72 -2.67
N VAL A 124 -8.49 12.48 -2.17
CA VAL A 124 -8.93 13.02 -0.87
C VAL A 124 -8.07 12.49 0.26
N LEU A 125 -7.84 11.18 0.32
CA LEU A 125 -6.99 10.56 1.34
C LEU A 125 -5.57 11.14 1.32
N PHE A 126 -4.97 11.31 0.14
CA PHE A 126 -3.67 11.95 0.00
C PHE A 126 -3.67 13.39 0.48
N SER A 127 -4.68 14.18 0.16
CA SER A 127 -4.78 15.57 0.58
C SER A 127 -4.85 15.69 2.11
N ILE A 128 -5.57 14.78 2.77
CA ILE A 128 -5.67 14.72 4.24
C ILE A 128 -4.33 14.29 4.85
N LEU A 129 -3.74 13.18 4.37
CA LEU A 129 -2.49 12.66 4.91
C LEU A 129 -1.31 13.64 4.75
N GLN A 130 -1.30 14.44 3.69
CA GLN A 130 -0.27 15.44 3.43
C GLN A 130 -0.48 16.75 4.18
N ASN A 131 -1.64 16.99 4.78
CA ASN A 131 -1.92 18.20 5.53
C ASN A 131 -1.21 18.19 6.89
N ARG A 132 0.04 18.65 6.92
CA ARG A 132 0.88 18.69 8.14
C ARG A 132 0.46 19.73 9.17
N SER A 133 -0.58 20.54 8.91
CA SER A 133 -1.13 21.48 9.89
C SER A 133 -1.99 20.81 10.95
N ILE A 134 -2.31 19.53 10.78
CA ILE A 134 -3.09 18.69 11.68
C ILE A 134 -2.29 17.49 12.16
N SER A 135 -2.60 17.00 13.35
CA SER A 135 -1.88 15.86 13.95
C SER A 135 -1.97 14.61 13.09
N LEU A 136 -0.92 13.78 13.10
CA LEU A 136 -0.89 12.54 12.34
C LEU A 136 -2.04 11.61 12.74
N THR A 137 -2.31 11.48 14.04
CA THR A 137 -3.39 10.65 14.58
C THR A 137 -4.74 11.04 13.97
N LEU A 138 -5.04 12.33 13.98
CA LEU A 138 -6.31 12.82 13.43
C LEU A 138 -6.41 12.60 11.91
N ARG A 139 -5.30 12.78 11.17
CA ARG A 139 -5.26 12.46 9.74
C ARG A 139 -5.57 10.99 9.47
N MET A 140 -4.96 10.09 10.25
CA MET A 140 -5.18 8.64 10.11
C MET A 140 -6.62 8.26 10.43
N GLU A 141 -7.20 8.80 11.50
CA GLU A 141 -8.59 8.53 11.87
C GLU A 141 -9.59 9.00 10.80
N VAL A 142 -9.37 10.17 10.22
CA VAL A 142 -10.22 10.66 9.13
C VAL A 142 -10.10 9.76 7.90
N CYS A 143 -8.89 9.34 7.55
CA CYS A 143 -8.69 8.42 6.43
C CYS A 143 -9.37 7.06 6.67
N GLU A 144 -9.29 6.52 7.88
CA GLU A 144 -9.98 5.28 8.25
C GLU A 144 -11.49 5.41 8.11
N GLN A 145 -12.07 6.49 8.64
CA GLN A 145 -13.51 6.75 8.54
C GLN A 145 -13.99 6.94 7.10
N LEU A 146 -13.18 7.60 6.27
CA LEU A 146 -13.46 7.76 4.85
C LEU A 146 -13.47 6.41 4.13
N ALA A 147 -12.42 5.63 4.31
CA ALA A 147 -12.30 4.32 3.69
C ALA A 147 -13.46 3.39 4.11
N GLU A 148 -13.80 3.39 5.39
CA GLU A 148 -14.92 2.60 5.90
C GLU A 148 -16.28 3.08 5.36
N SER A 149 -16.48 4.40 5.25
CA SER A 149 -17.71 4.97 4.68
C SER A 149 -17.84 4.61 3.20
N TYR A 150 -16.74 4.67 2.45
CA TYR A 150 -16.70 4.24 1.06
C TYR A 150 -17.02 2.75 0.94
N GLN A 151 -16.40 1.89 1.76
CA GLN A 151 -16.65 0.45 1.77
C GLN A 151 -18.13 0.13 2.01
N ILE A 152 -18.77 0.80 2.98
CA ILE A 152 -20.20 0.62 3.25
C ILE A 152 -21.06 1.03 2.05
N CYS A 153 -20.74 2.15 1.40
CA CYS A 153 -21.48 2.59 0.21
C CYS A 153 -21.36 1.58 -0.94
N MET A 154 -20.17 1.00 -1.13
CA MET A 154 -19.92 -0.05 -2.12
C MET A 154 -20.75 -1.31 -1.82
N GLU A 155 -20.74 -1.79 -0.58
CA GLU A 155 -21.49 -2.99 -0.16
C GLU A 155 -23.01 -2.81 -0.29
N GLU A 156 -23.51 -1.60 0.00
CA GLU A 156 -24.92 -1.27 -0.08
C GLU A 156 -25.35 -0.76 -1.48
N GLN A 157 -24.43 -0.71 -2.43
CA GLN A 157 -24.66 -0.19 -3.80
C GLN A 157 -25.27 1.23 -3.80
N ARG A 158 -24.81 2.08 -2.87
CA ARG A 158 -25.20 3.47 -2.76
C ARG A 158 -24.18 4.38 -3.41
N GLU A 159 -24.63 5.47 -4.02
CA GLU A 159 -23.73 6.54 -4.44
C GLU A 159 -23.02 7.14 -3.22
N PHE A 160 -21.72 7.33 -3.38
CA PHE A 160 -20.87 8.02 -2.41
C PHE A 160 -20.52 9.39 -2.99
N ASP A 161 -21.06 10.46 -2.40
CA ASP A 161 -20.81 11.83 -2.89
C ASP A 161 -19.46 12.35 -2.35
N ILE A 162 -18.44 12.09 -3.11
CA ILE A 162 -17.08 12.53 -2.81
C ILE A 162 -16.91 14.05 -2.91
N ASP A 163 -17.68 14.71 -3.75
CA ASP A 163 -17.62 16.17 -3.88
C ASP A 163 -18.13 16.89 -2.63
N ASP A 164 -19.15 16.34 -1.99
CA ASP A 164 -19.61 16.84 -0.69
C ASP A 164 -18.55 16.63 0.38
N LEU A 165 -17.91 15.49 0.39
CA LEU A 165 -16.82 15.19 1.29
C LEU A 165 -15.59 16.06 1.06
N LEU A 166 -15.21 16.27 -0.21
CA LEU A 166 -14.15 17.19 -0.61
C LEU A 166 -14.43 18.63 -0.19
N ARG A 167 -15.68 19.08 -0.34
CA ARG A 167 -16.11 20.42 0.11
C ARG A 167 -16.03 20.55 1.62
N GLU A 168 -16.39 19.51 2.36
CA GLU A 168 -16.24 19.47 3.80
C GLU A 168 -14.75 19.46 4.22
N CYS A 169 -13.93 18.64 3.61
CA CYS A 169 -12.49 18.60 3.89
C CYS A 169 -11.79 19.95 3.61
N LYS A 170 -12.14 20.66 2.52
CA LYS A 170 -11.63 22.02 2.25
C LYS A 170 -12.09 23.06 3.26
N ARG A 171 -13.28 22.90 3.86
CA ARG A 171 -13.73 23.71 4.99
C ARG A 171 -12.90 23.51 6.25
N TYR A 172 -12.43 22.28 6.45
CA TYR A 172 -11.77 21.83 7.66
C TYR A 172 -10.23 21.95 7.57
N GLN A 173 -9.72 23.05 7.02
CA GLN A 173 -8.28 23.33 6.98
C GLN A 173 -7.65 23.57 8.36
N LYS A 174 -8.45 23.72 9.40
CA LYS A 174 -8.01 23.86 10.79
C LYS A 174 -8.34 22.61 11.59
N GLU A 175 -7.45 22.25 12.49
CA GLU A 175 -7.59 21.04 13.34
C GLU A 175 -8.94 20.95 14.07
N SER A 176 -9.46 22.09 14.57
CA SER A 176 -10.77 22.14 15.24
C SER A 176 -11.94 21.75 14.36
N HIS A 177 -11.88 22.07 13.07
CA HIS A 177 -12.91 21.71 12.11
C HIS A 177 -12.85 20.22 11.72
N LEU A 178 -11.63 19.69 11.59
CA LEU A 178 -11.45 18.29 11.28
C LEU A 178 -11.94 17.39 12.43
N GLN A 179 -11.74 17.81 13.69
CA GLN A 179 -12.32 17.14 14.85
C GLN A 179 -13.84 17.12 14.80
N GLU A 180 -14.46 18.24 14.42
CA GLU A 180 -15.92 18.32 14.26
C GLU A 180 -16.43 17.40 13.15
N PHE A 181 -15.70 17.32 12.03
CA PHE A 181 -16.01 16.41 10.93
C PHE A 181 -15.95 14.94 11.37
N VAL A 182 -14.85 14.52 12.01
CA VAL A 182 -14.71 13.16 12.56
C VAL A 182 -15.83 12.84 13.52
N LEU A 183 -16.18 13.76 14.41
CA LEU A 183 -17.28 13.58 15.36
C LEU A 183 -18.63 13.40 14.66
N LYS A 184 -18.89 14.12 13.58
CA LYS A 184 -20.11 13.93 12.76
C LYS A 184 -20.15 12.57 12.07
N CYS A 185 -19.01 12.13 11.48
CA CYS A 185 -18.90 10.81 10.86
C CYS A 185 -19.13 9.68 11.88
N LEU A 186 -18.53 9.79 13.05
CA LEU A 186 -18.68 8.82 14.14
C LEU A 186 -20.10 8.81 14.72
N ALA A 187 -20.74 9.96 14.88
CA ALA A 187 -22.11 10.06 15.36
C ALA A 187 -23.13 9.39 14.43
N GLY A 188 -22.91 9.47 13.12
CA GLY A 188 -23.72 8.78 12.12
C GLY A 188 -23.66 7.26 12.19
N LYS A 189 -22.59 6.71 12.76
CA LYS A 189 -22.33 5.25 12.87
C LYS A 189 -22.71 4.63 14.23
N GLY A 190 -23.30 5.40 15.14
CA GLY A 190 -23.66 4.89 16.48
C GLY A 190 -22.46 4.54 17.37
N VAL A 191 -21.28 5.08 17.08
CA VAL A 191 -20.09 4.93 17.92
C VAL A 191 -20.35 5.61 19.27
N ASN A 192 -20.20 4.85 20.34
CA ASN A 192 -20.61 5.26 21.67
C ASN A 192 -19.59 6.28 22.26
N ALA A 193 -20.09 7.18 23.11
CA ALA A 193 -19.30 8.23 23.76
C ALA A 193 -18.07 7.73 24.53
N ALA A 194 -18.02 6.44 24.91
CA ALA A 194 -16.88 5.85 25.61
C ALA A 194 -15.62 5.77 24.73
N SER A 195 -15.77 5.54 23.41
CA SER A 195 -14.67 5.51 22.47
C SER A 195 -14.09 6.90 22.23
N LEU A 196 -14.93 7.94 22.22
CA LEU A 196 -14.52 9.33 22.13
C LEU A 196 -13.70 9.77 23.35
N HIS A 197 -14.14 9.40 24.56
CA HIS A 197 -13.40 9.71 25.79
C HIS A 197 -12.08 8.94 25.94
N GLN A 198 -11.96 7.78 25.33
CA GLN A 198 -10.70 7.03 25.27
C GLN A 198 -9.70 7.73 24.34
N TRP A 199 -10.19 8.25 23.21
CA TRP A 199 -9.38 9.00 22.26
C TRP A 199 -8.91 10.35 22.83
N GLU A 200 -9.78 11.11 23.50
CA GLU A 200 -9.42 12.37 24.19
C GLU A 200 -8.33 12.15 25.25
N ARG A 201 -8.40 11.07 26.03
CA ARG A 201 -7.37 10.71 27.00
C ARG A 201 -6.03 10.38 26.37
N GLN A 202 -6.03 9.64 25.27
CA GLN A 202 -4.79 9.33 24.53
C GLN A 202 -4.15 10.59 23.92
N LYS A 203 -4.94 11.57 23.53
CA LYS A 203 -4.46 12.85 23.05
C LYS A 203 -3.75 13.68 24.15
N GLU A 204 -4.26 13.64 25.37
CA GLU A 204 -3.65 14.32 26.54
C GLU A 204 -2.32 13.67 26.98
N GLU A 205 -2.19 12.34 26.81
CA GLU A 205 -0.97 11.60 27.14
C GLU A 205 0.17 11.78 26.08
N LEU A 206 -0.15 12.28 24.88
CA LEU A 206 0.78 12.48 23.78
C LEU A 206 1.24 13.95 23.62
N GLN A 207 0.73 14.89 24.42
CA GLN A 207 1.19 16.28 24.55
C GLN A 207 2.18 16.44 25.71
#